data_cc044d28497d1c99848a5798d10f1e5d
#
_entry.id   cc044d28497d1c99848a5798d10f1e5d
#
_cell.length_a   1.000
_cell.length_b   1.000
_cell.length_c   1.000
_cell.angle_alpha   90.00
_cell.angle_beta   90.00
_cell.angle_gamma   90.00
#
_symmetry.space_group_name_H-M   'P 1'
#
loop_
_entity.id
_entity.type
_entity.pdbx_description
1 polymer ?
#
loop_
_entity_poly.entity_id
_entity_poly.type
_entity_poly.pdbx_seq_one_letter_code
_entity_poly.pdbx_strand_id
1 'polypeptide(L)'
;MNLDECYYLGYTSKVHGKQGELIIKLDVDFPEEYKKLESVLIQLNQKDNSLIPFFITNTHLQNNQSIKVKIDEIDTVDQAKQLV
;
A
#
# COMPACT_ATOMS: atom_id res chain seq x y z
N MET A 1 -15.10 6.29 -7.60
CA MET A 1 -14.66 4.89 -7.37
C MET A 1 -15.04 4.47 -5.97
N ASN A 2 -15.58 3.28 -5.79
CA ASN A 2 -16.02 2.79 -4.50
C ASN A 2 -15.52 1.35 -4.28
N LEU A 3 -15.80 0.78 -3.10
CA LEU A 3 -15.33 -0.55 -2.74
C LEU A 3 -15.82 -1.65 -3.67
N ASP A 4 -17.00 -1.48 -4.26
CA ASP A 4 -17.56 -2.50 -5.14
C ASP A 4 -16.80 -2.62 -6.46
N GLU A 5 -16.04 -1.60 -6.83
CA GLU A 5 -15.26 -1.56 -8.06
C GLU A 5 -13.82 -1.99 -7.85
N CYS A 6 -13.45 -2.30 -6.61
CA CYS A 6 -12.08 -2.61 -6.23
C CYS A 6 -11.98 -4.05 -5.75
N TYR A 7 -10.77 -4.58 -5.78
CA TYR A 7 -10.49 -5.84 -5.13
C TYR A 7 -9.52 -5.62 -3.97
N TYR A 8 -9.56 -6.54 -3.03
CA TYR A 8 -8.70 -6.46 -1.85
C TYR A 8 -7.30 -6.94 -2.20
N LEU A 9 -6.33 -6.04 -2.09
CA LEU A 9 -4.93 -6.37 -2.34
C LEU A 9 -4.23 -6.90 -1.10
N GLY A 10 -4.49 -6.26 0.04
CA GLY A 10 -3.83 -6.59 1.29
C GLY A 10 -3.95 -5.45 2.28
N TYR A 11 -3.06 -5.40 3.24
CA TYR A 11 -3.09 -4.34 4.24
C TYR A 11 -1.70 -3.78 4.49
N THR A 12 -1.66 -2.51 4.92
CA THR A 12 -0.41 -1.86 5.30
C THR A 12 0.02 -2.39 6.67
N SER A 13 1.20 -3.00 6.72
CA SER A 13 1.67 -3.73 7.88
C SER A 13 2.54 -2.88 8.79
N LYS A 14 3.53 -2.20 8.22
CA LYS A 14 4.47 -1.39 9.00
C LYS A 14 5.20 -0.41 8.10
N VAL A 15 5.81 0.58 8.72
CA VAL A 15 6.70 1.52 8.05
C VAL A 15 8.10 0.91 7.98
N HIS A 16 8.79 1.12 6.86
CA HIS A 16 10.13 0.61 6.66
C HIS A 16 11.08 1.75 6.31
N GLY A 17 12.11 1.93 7.13
CA GLY A 17 13.19 2.88 6.84
C GLY A 17 12.80 4.33 7.08
N LYS A 18 13.80 5.20 6.92
CA LYS A 18 13.68 6.61 7.26
C LYS A 18 12.89 7.42 6.25
N GLN A 19 12.73 6.91 5.05
CA GLN A 19 12.04 7.61 3.97
C GLN A 19 10.54 7.35 3.95
N GLY A 20 10.04 6.60 4.92
CA GLY A 20 8.62 6.36 5.03
C GLY A 20 8.07 5.36 4.04
N GLU A 21 8.88 4.39 3.63
CA GLU A 21 8.36 3.30 2.82
C GLU A 21 7.42 2.42 3.63
N LEU A 22 6.47 1.79 2.95
CA LEU A 22 5.47 0.94 3.59
C LEU A 22 5.62 -0.50 3.15
N ILE A 23 5.41 -1.41 4.09
CA ILE A 23 5.29 -2.82 3.80
C ILE A 23 3.81 -3.15 3.71
N ILE A 24 3.40 -3.68 2.57
CA ILE A 24 2.03 -4.16 2.36
C ILE A 24 2.05 -5.68 2.39
N LYS A 25 1.26 -6.25 3.29
CA LYS A 25 1.03 -7.69 3.31
C LYS A 25 -0.01 -8.00 2.25
N LEU A 26 0.39 -8.80 1.28
CA LEU A 26 -0.46 -9.11 0.13
C LEU A 26 -1.36 -10.31 0.45
N ASP A 27 -2.63 -10.17 0.09
CA ASP A 27 -3.61 -11.25 0.20
C ASP A 27 -4.15 -11.55 -1.19
N VAL A 28 -3.25 -11.98 -2.07
CA VAL A 28 -3.56 -12.30 -3.46
C VAL A 28 -2.83 -13.59 -3.85
N ASP A 29 -3.36 -14.27 -4.86
CA ASP A 29 -2.82 -15.57 -5.28
C ASP A 29 -1.51 -15.46 -6.07
N PHE A 30 -1.31 -14.34 -6.77
CA PHE A 30 -0.16 -14.15 -7.64
C PHE A 30 0.55 -12.83 -7.33
N PRO A 31 1.29 -12.76 -6.22
CA PRO A 31 1.91 -11.50 -5.80
C PRO A 31 2.86 -10.90 -6.84
N GLU A 32 3.46 -11.74 -7.68
CA GLU A 32 4.39 -11.24 -8.69
C GLU A 32 3.75 -10.31 -9.72
N GLU A 33 2.44 -10.41 -9.91
CA GLU A 33 1.71 -9.53 -10.83
C GLU A 33 1.67 -8.10 -10.34
N TYR A 34 2.00 -7.86 -9.06
CA TYR A 34 1.92 -6.55 -8.43
C TYR A 34 3.25 -5.83 -8.28
N LYS A 35 4.32 -6.35 -8.88
CA LYS A 35 5.64 -5.73 -8.81
C LYS A 35 5.71 -4.35 -9.42
N LYS A 36 4.79 -4.02 -10.31
CA LYS A 36 4.78 -2.75 -11.05
C LYS A 36 3.53 -1.93 -10.75
N LEU A 37 3.02 -2.05 -9.54
CA LEU A 37 1.89 -1.21 -9.12
C LEU A 37 2.24 0.26 -9.26
N GLU A 38 1.34 1.03 -9.86
CA GLU A 38 1.51 2.47 -10.02
C GLU A 38 0.69 3.28 -9.02
N SER A 39 -0.38 2.69 -8.49
CA SER A 39 -1.23 3.36 -7.52
C SER A 39 -2.02 2.34 -6.73
N VAL A 40 -2.47 2.76 -5.55
CA VAL A 40 -3.34 1.97 -4.69
C VAL A 40 -4.39 2.89 -4.09
N LEU A 41 -5.52 2.30 -3.71
CA LEU A 41 -6.54 2.98 -2.93
C LEU A 41 -6.45 2.46 -1.50
N ILE A 42 -6.35 3.37 -0.54
CA ILE A 42 -6.20 3.01 0.87
C ILE A 42 -7.45 3.42 1.62
N GLN A 43 -8.02 2.46 2.35
CA GLN A 43 -9.11 2.71 3.27
C GLN A 43 -8.50 2.94 4.65
N LEU A 44 -8.54 4.18 5.12
CA LEU A 44 -7.91 4.56 6.38
C LEU A 44 -8.72 4.14 7.61
N ASN A 45 -10.01 3.95 7.43
CA ASN A 45 -10.90 3.56 8.51
C ASN A 45 -11.85 2.48 8.00
N GLN A 46 -11.84 1.32 8.66
CA GLN A 46 -12.69 0.20 8.26
C GLN A 46 -14.18 0.49 8.33
N LYS A 47 -14.58 1.47 9.14
CA LYS A 47 -15.98 1.86 9.27
C LYS A 47 -16.43 2.85 8.21
N ASP A 48 -15.50 3.38 7.45
CA ASP A 48 -15.75 4.36 6.41
C ASP A 48 -15.41 3.74 5.06
N ASN A 49 -16.31 3.88 4.09
CA ASN A 49 -16.08 3.37 2.75
C ASN A 49 -15.25 4.30 1.88
N SER A 50 -14.74 5.39 2.44
CA SER A 50 -13.90 6.31 1.70
C SER A 50 -12.57 5.67 1.34
N LEU A 51 -12.19 5.80 0.08
CA LEU A 51 -10.92 5.32 -0.44
C LEU A 51 -10.10 6.50 -0.92
N ILE A 52 -8.85 6.53 -0.48
CA ILE A 52 -7.94 7.62 -0.84
C ILE A 52 -6.88 7.07 -1.79
N PRO A 53 -6.76 7.65 -2.99
CA PRO A 53 -5.75 7.18 -3.95
C PRO A 53 -4.37 7.69 -3.58
N PHE A 54 -3.39 6.81 -3.72
CA PHE A 54 -1.98 7.14 -3.53
C PHE A 54 -1.20 6.61 -4.71
N PHE A 55 -0.31 7.43 -5.27
CA PHE A 55 0.57 7.02 -6.33
C PHE A 55 1.84 6.41 -5.75
N ILE A 56 2.33 5.36 -6.41
CA ILE A 56 3.51 4.63 -5.97
C ILE A 56 4.67 5.01 -6.89
N THR A 57 5.79 5.42 -6.29
CA THR A 57 6.98 5.79 -7.04
C THR A 57 7.98 4.66 -7.17
N ASN A 58 7.92 3.68 -6.27
CA ASN A 58 8.84 2.55 -6.29
C ASN A 58 8.22 1.36 -5.60
N THR A 59 8.45 0.16 -6.13
CA THR A 59 7.98 -1.09 -5.54
C THR A 59 9.11 -2.10 -5.49
N HIS A 60 9.09 -2.93 -4.44
CA HIS A 60 10.05 -4.02 -4.29
C HIS A 60 9.35 -5.20 -3.61
N LEU A 61 9.20 -6.29 -4.34
CA LEU A 61 8.61 -7.51 -3.79
C LEU A 61 9.64 -8.17 -2.87
N GLN A 62 9.29 -8.29 -1.58
CA GLN A 62 10.23 -8.82 -0.59
C GLN A 62 10.17 -10.34 -0.47
N ASN A 63 8.95 -10.88 -0.63
CA ASN A 63 8.72 -12.32 -0.61
C ASN A 63 7.36 -12.58 -1.27
N ASN A 64 6.86 -13.81 -1.17
CA ASN A 64 5.60 -14.16 -1.82
C ASN A 64 4.38 -13.50 -1.17
N GLN A 65 4.55 -12.81 -0.05
CA GLN A 65 3.43 -12.30 0.72
C GLN A 65 3.53 -10.81 1.05
N SER A 66 4.63 -10.15 0.70
CA SER A 66 4.77 -8.74 1.05
C SER A 66 5.53 -7.96 0.00
N ILE A 67 5.17 -6.71 -0.14
CA ILE A 67 5.79 -5.77 -1.07
C ILE A 67 6.12 -4.48 -0.31
N LYS A 68 7.29 -3.94 -0.59
CA LYS A 68 7.71 -2.65 -0.04
C LYS A 68 7.41 -1.59 -1.09
N VAL A 69 6.71 -0.54 -0.70
CA VAL A 69 6.34 0.54 -1.61
C VAL A 69 6.79 1.89 -1.07
N LYS A 70 7.20 2.77 -1.98
CA LYS A 70 7.40 4.18 -1.70
C LYS A 70 6.23 4.92 -2.32
N ILE A 71 5.51 5.69 -1.51
CA ILE A 71 4.35 6.44 -1.96
C ILE A 71 4.75 7.88 -2.22
N ASP A 72 4.28 8.42 -3.34
CA ASP A 72 4.52 9.82 -3.70
C ASP A 72 3.98 10.74 -2.61
N GLU A 73 4.77 11.75 -2.25
CA GLU A 73 4.47 12.73 -1.22
C GLU A 73 4.50 12.20 0.22
N ILE A 74 4.78 10.92 0.43
CA ILE A 74 4.98 10.33 1.75
C ILE A 74 6.49 10.13 1.91
N ASP A 75 7.15 11.10 2.55
CA ASP A 75 8.61 11.13 2.59
C ASP A 75 9.20 10.92 3.98
N THR A 76 8.36 10.86 5.01
CA THR A 76 8.80 10.69 6.37
C THR A 76 8.10 9.52 7.06
N VAL A 77 8.72 9.03 8.12
CA VAL A 77 8.13 7.97 8.94
C VAL A 77 6.80 8.41 9.53
N ASP A 78 6.70 9.66 9.99
CA ASP A 78 5.48 10.16 10.62
C ASP A 78 4.31 10.20 9.62
N GLN A 79 4.58 10.61 8.39
CA GLN A 79 3.55 10.59 7.34
C GLN A 79 3.10 9.17 7.04
N ALA A 80 4.05 8.24 6.93
CA ALA A 80 3.75 6.86 6.59
C ALA A 80 2.98 6.14 7.70
N LYS A 81 3.25 6.47 8.96
CA LYS A 81 2.55 5.86 10.10
C LYS A 81 1.05 6.09 10.07
N GLN A 82 0.60 7.16 9.42
CA GLN A 82 -0.83 7.45 9.32
C GLN A 82 -1.55 6.49 8.38
N LEU A 83 -0.80 5.74 7.57
CA LEU A 83 -1.37 4.81 6.60
C LEU A 83 -1.36 3.35 7.06
N VAL A 84 -0.84 3.11 8.24
CA VAL A 84 -0.74 1.74 8.79
C VAL A 84 -1.86 1.44 9.75
#